data_f8b0ea0ca88c8ea58d6bf0d0e0573939
#
_entry.id   f8b0ea0ca88c8ea58d6bf0d0e0573939
#
_cell.length_a   1.000
_cell.length_b   1.000
_cell.length_c   1.000
_cell.angle_alpha   90.00
_cell.angle_beta   90.00
_cell.angle_gamma   90.00
#
_symmetry.space_group_name_H-M   'P 1'
#
loop_
_entity.id
_entity.type
_entity.pdbx_description
1 polymer ?
#
loop_
_entity_poly.entity_id
_entity_poly.type
_entity_poly.pdbx_seq_one_letter_code
_entity_poly.pdbx_strand_id
1 'polypeptide(L)'
;MSENTERRYLKWYNKVGYGSGDVAGNVVYAFLSSFVMIYLTDTVGLNPGIVGTLIAVSKLFDGLTDIFFGSMIDKTHSKLGKARPWMLYGYIGCAITLVGIFAIPMGMSEIAKYAWFFICYSLLNAVFYTANNIAYSALTSLVTKNSAERVEMGSYRFMFAFATSLAIQSFTLLAVSALGDTAEAWRTVAIVYAIIGLIVNTLSVFSVKELPEEEFVDTTDKAEIEKDEKYGLVEAAKLLVSNKYYLMICVTYILQQIYGAMISMGTYYTAHILGDKNLFGVFSWAINIPLIIALVFTPTLVAKMHGMYKLNV
;
A
#
# COMPACT_ATOMS: atom_id res chain seq x y z
N MET A 1 31.33 -1.27 -25.87
CA MET A 1 30.54 -1.55 -24.67
C MET A 1 29.40 -2.45 -25.13
N SER A 2 29.46 -3.74 -24.83
CA SER A 2 28.42 -4.70 -25.18
C SER A 2 27.16 -4.30 -24.43
N GLU A 3 26.08 -4.03 -25.16
CA GLU A 3 24.74 -4.06 -24.60
C GLU A 3 24.54 -5.47 -24.01
N ASN A 4 24.68 -5.56 -22.71
CA ASN A 4 24.30 -6.74 -21.98
C ASN A 4 22.75 -6.76 -22.00
N THR A 5 22.17 -7.33 -23.05
CA THR A 5 20.73 -7.52 -23.18
C THR A 5 20.34 -8.56 -22.14
N GLU A 6 20.14 -8.10 -20.89
CA GLU A 6 19.59 -8.95 -19.84
C GLU A 6 18.29 -9.61 -20.33
N ARG A 7 18.19 -10.91 -20.11
CA ARG A 7 17.00 -11.70 -20.51
C ARG A 7 15.74 -11.02 -19.98
N ARG A 8 14.75 -10.80 -20.85
CA ARG A 8 13.42 -10.32 -20.47
C ARG A 8 12.53 -11.49 -20.07
N TYR A 9 11.88 -11.35 -18.91
CA TYR A 9 11.02 -12.37 -18.32
C TYR A 9 9.54 -12.06 -18.53
N LEU A 10 9.19 -10.76 -18.61
CA LEU A 10 7.82 -10.29 -18.55
C LEU A 10 7.41 -9.57 -19.83
N LYS A 11 6.22 -9.88 -20.32
CA LYS A 11 5.57 -9.12 -21.39
C LYS A 11 4.92 -7.85 -20.81
N TRP A 12 4.62 -6.86 -21.66
CA TRP A 12 4.04 -5.59 -21.21
C TRP A 12 2.75 -5.77 -20.40
N TYR A 13 1.86 -6.69 -20.82
CA TYR A 13 0.60 -6.96 -20.13
C TYR A 13 0.78 -7.61 -18.74
N ASN A 14 1.85 -8.37 -18.53
CA ASN A 14 2.20 -8.90 -17.22
C ASN A 14 2.58 -7.76 -16.26
N LYS A 15 3.36 -6.77 -16.74
CA LYS A 15 3.79 -5.62 -15.96
C LYS A 15 2.62 -4.70 -15.59
N VAL A 16 1.73 -4.43 -16.57
CA VAL A 16 0.49 -3.68 -16.33
C VAL A 16 -0.42 -4.43 -15.36
N GLY A 17 -0.64 -5.73 -15.59
CA GLY A 17 -1.46 -6.55 -14.70
C GLY A 17 -0.90 -6.63 -13.28
N TYR A 18 0.42 -6.78 -13.11
CA TYR A 18 1.05 -6.69 -11.81
C TYR A 18 0.85 -5.31 -11.19
N GLY A 19 1.16 -4.24 -11.92
CA GLY A 19 1.03 -2.86 -11.43
C GLY A 19 -0.40 -2.51 -10.99
N SER A 20 -1.42 -3.10 -11.63
CA SER A 20 -2.82 -2.88 -11.24
C SER A 20 -3.15 -3.34 -9.81
N GLY A 21 -2.31 -4.17 -9.18
CA GLY A 21 -2.45 -4.54 -7.77
C GLY A 21 -2.40 -3.34 -6.82
N ASP A 22 -1.73 -2.26 -7.22
CA ASP A 22 -1.76 -1.01 -6.45
C ASP A 22 -3.12 -0.28 -6.51
N VAL A 23 -3.99 -0.61 -7.46
CA VAL A 23 -5.41 -0.18 -7.39
C VAL A 23 -6.06 -0.80 -6.15
N ALA A 24 -5.89 -2.09 -5.94
CA ALA A 24 -6.45 -2.78 -4.79
C ALA A 24 -5.89 -2.23 -3.46
N GLY A 25 -4.56 -2.10 -3.36
CA GLY A 25 -3.90 -1.53 -2.19
C GLY A 25 -4.34 -0.11 -1.87
N ASN A 26 -4.44 0.75 -2.90
CA ASN A 26 -4.82 2.15 -2.72
C ASN A 26 -6.31 2.38 -2.54
N VAL A 27 -7.18 1.51 -3.02
CA VAL A 27 -8.61 1.52 -2.65
C VAL A 27 -8.75 1.41 -1.13
N VAL A 28 -7.98 0.54 -0.46
CA VAL A 28 -7.97 0.44 1.00
C VAL A 28 -7.27 1.64 1.64
N TYR A 29 -6.03 1.91 1.23
CA TYR A 29 -5.18 2.91 1.87
C TYR A 29 -5.72 4.34 1.72
N ALA A 30 -6.07 4.77 0.49
CA ALA A 30 -6.56 6.11 0.24
C ALA A 30 -7.94 6.34 0.86
N PHE A 31 -8.81 5.32 0.84
CA PHE A 31 -10.13 5.41 1.46
C PHE A 31 -10.02 5.58 2.98
N LEU A 32 -9.22 4.76 3.65
CA LEU A 32 -9.01 4.88 5.09
C LEU A 32 -8.32 6.19 5.47
N SER A 33 -7.19 6.50 4.83
CA SER A 33 -6.40 7.68 5.21
C SER A 33 -7.15 9.00 5.03
N SER A 34 -8.02 9.09 4.00
CA SER A 34 -8.76 10.32 3.71
C SER A 34 -10.11 10.41 4.42
N PHE A 35 -10.78 9.30 4.68
CA PHE A 35 -12.19 9.34 5.05
C PHE A 35 -12.57 8.63 6.35
N VAL A 36 -11.72 7.76 6.91
CA VAL A 36 -12.07 7.03 8.14
C VAL A 36 -12.35 7.98 9.29
N MET A 37 -11.57 9.04 9.43
CA MET A 37 -11.72 9.99 10.53
C MET A 37 -13.05 10.76 10.39
N ILE A 38 -13.33 11.33 9.22
CA ILE A 38 -14.57 12.08 8.99
C ILE A 38 -15.81 11.18 9.14
N TYR A 39 -15.75 9.91 8.71
CA TYR A 39 -16.82 8.94 8.95
C TYR A 39 -17.05 8.71 10.44
N LEU A 40 -15.99 8.48 11.21
CA LEU A 40 -16.12 8.17 12.63
C LEU A 40 -16.58 9.37 13.46
N THR A 41 -16.14 10.58 13.12
CA THR A 41 -16.50 11.80 13.86
C THR A 41 -17.86 12.36 13.44
N ASP A 42 -18.09 12.54 12.15
CA ASP A 42 -19.24 13.29 11.65
C ASP A 42 -20.47 12.39 11.44
N THR A 43 -20.25 11.10 11.07
CA THR A 43 -21.36 10.17 10.83
C THR A 43 -21.67 9.30 12.06
N VAL A 44 -20.63 8.73 12.70
CA VAL A 44 -20.81 7.84 13.88
C VAL A 44 -20.90 8.61 15.18
N GLY A 45 -20.35 9.85 15.22
CA GLY A 45 -20.40 10.74 16.38
C GLY A 45 -19.37 10.43 17.47
N LEU A 46 -18.22 9.82 17.10
CA LEU A 46 -17.16 9.47 18.05
C LEU A 46 -16.19 10.64 18.27
N ASN A 47 -15.55 10.69 19.46
CA ASN A 47 -14.59 11.74 19.79
C ASN A 47 -13.31 11.59 18.94
N PRO A 48 -12.90 12.64 18.18
CA PRO A 48 -11.74 12.57 17.31
C PRO A 48 -10.43 12.31 18.03
N GLY A 49 -10.27 12.79 19.26
CA GLY A 49 -9.07 12.57 20.08
C GLY A 49 -8.90 11.07 20.45
N ILE A 50 -9.98 10.42 20.84
CA ILE A 50 -9.96 8.98 21.15
C ILE A 50 -9.70 8.17 19.87
N VAL A 51 -10.39 8.48 18.78
CA VAL A 51 -10.18 7.82 17.48
C VAL A 51 -8.74 7.96 17.02
N GLY A 52 -8.19 9.17 17.06
CA GLY A 52 -6.78 9.43 16.69
C GLY A 52 -5.80 8.63 17.56
N THR A 53 -6.06 8.53 18.87
CA THR A 53 -5.25 7.71 19.77
C THR A 53 -5.31 6.22 19.41
N LEU A 54 -6.50 5.69 19.10
CA LEU A 54 -6.67 4.30 18.69
C LEU A 54 -5.93 4.00 17.37
N ILE A 55 -6.00 4.92 16.42
CA ILE A 55 -5.23 4.83 15.16
C ILE A 55 -3.72 4.81 15.45
N ALA A 56 -3.23 5.71 16.30
CA ALA A 56 -1.83 5.78 16.66
C ALA A 56 -1.34 4.51 17.37
N VAL A 57 -2.13 3.97 18.30
CA VAL A 57 -1.83 2.70 18.99
C VAL A 57 -1.81 1.53 18.00
N SER A 58 -2.76 1.48 17.06
CA SER A 58 -2.76 0.44 16.01
C SER A 58 -1.49 0.46 15.18
N LYS A 59 -0.96 1.66 14.86
CA LYS A 59 0.29 1.80 14.09
C LYS A 59 1.53 1.26 14.79
N LEU A 60 1.53 1.13 16.10
CA LEU A 60 2.64 0.49 16.84
C LEU A 60 2.73 -1.02 16.54
N PHE A 61 1.63 -1.65 16.22
CA PHE A 61 1.62 -3.07 15.86
C PHE A 61 2.15 -3.32 14.45
N ASP A 62 2.02 -2.36 13.52
CA ASP A 62 2.43 -2.52 12.12
C ASP A 62 3.92 -2.93 12.04
N GLY A 63 4.82 -2.25 12.75
CA GLY A 63 6.25 -2.55 12.71
C GLY A 63 6.63 -3.95 13.22
N LEU A 64 5.88 -4.50 14.17
CA LEU A 64 6.09 -5.87 14.69
C LEU A 64 5.57 -6.91 13.68
N THR A 65 4.42 -6.66 13.10
CA THR A 65 3.79 -7.58 12.15
C THR A 65 4.51 -7.59 10.80
N ASP A 66 5.15 -6.49 10.39
CA ASP A 66 5.97 -6.43 9.18
C ASP A 66 7.10 -7.47 9.21
N ILE A 67 7.85 -7.54 10.31
CA ILE A 67 8.94 -8.52 10.49
C ILE A 67 8.38 -9.95 10.49
N PHE A 68 7.26 -10.15 11.19
CA PHE A 68 6.61 -11.45 11.29
C PHE A 68 6.15 -11.98 9.93
N PHE A 69 5.38 -11.18 9.18
CA PHE A 69 4.88 -11.58 7.86
C PHE A 69 5.98 -11.70 6.83
N GLY A 70 7.01 -10.85 6.85
CA GLY A 70 8.18 -11.00 5.99
C GLY A 70 8.81 -12.38 6.15
N SER A 71 9.08 -12.79 7.39
CA SER A 71 9.65 -14.12 7.69
C SER A 71 8.71 -15.28 7.30
N MET A 72 7.40 -15.12 7.44
CA MET A 72 6.43 -16.15 7.05
C MET A 72 6.35 -16.32 5.52
N ILE A 73 6.38 -15.23 4.78
CA ILE A 73 6.37 -15.24 3.31
C ILE A 73 7.60 -15.98 2.78
N ASP A 74 8.78 -15.68 3.31
CA ASP A 74 10.03 -16.33 2.90
C ASP A 74 10.03 -17.84 3.11
N LYS A 75 9.36 -18.31 4.18
CA LYS A 75 9.24 -19.73 4.51
C LYS A 75 8.08 -20.43 3.80
N THR A 76 7.28 -19.70 3.03
CA THR A 76 6.10 -20.27 2.39
C THR A 76 6.50 -21.05 1.13
N HIS A 77 6.05 -22.30 1.05
CA HIS A 77 6.18 -23.16 -0.13
C HIS A 77 4.78 -23.59 -0.57
N SER A 78 4.30 -23.08 -1.69
CA SER A 78 2.99 -23.44 -2.21
C SER A 78 2.98 -23.63 -3.73
N LYS A 79 1.93 -24.26 -4.25
CA LYS A 79 1.73 -24.41 -5.70
C LYS A 79 1.57 -23.07 -6.43
N LEU A 80 1.17 -22.01 -5.71
CA LEU A 80 1.05 -20.67 -6.26
C LEU A 80 2.37 -19.86 -6.18
N GLY A 81 3.35 -20.33 -5.43
CA GLY A 81 4.60 -19.63 -5.14
C GLY A 81 4.68 -19.21 -3.67
N LYS A 82 5.62 -18.31 -3.35
CA LYS A 82 5.86 -17.82 -1.98
C LYS A 82 4.95 -16.64 -1.63
N ALA A 83 4.88 -15.63 -2.49
CA ALA A 83 4.19 -14.37 -2.24
C ALA A 83 2.71 -14.37 -2.67
N ARG A 84 2.38 -14.97 -3.81
CA ARG A 84 1.05 -14.95 -4.41
C ARG A 84 -0.08 -15.44 -3.49
N PRO A 85 0.04 -16.51 -2.69
CA PRO A 85 -1.01 -16.93 -1.77
C PRO A 85 -1.29 -15.88 -0.69
N TRP A 86 -0.26 -15.21 -0.17
CA TRP A 86 -0.41 -14.16 0.82
C TRP A 86 -1.14 -12.93 0.27
N MET A 87 -0.86 -12.56 -1.00
CA MET A 87 -1.63 -11.51 -1.68
C MET A 87 -3.10 -11.88 -1.82
N LEU A 88 -3.38 -13.12 -2.26
CA LEU A 88 -4.75 -13.56 -2.53
C LEU A 88 -5.58 -13.65 -1.25
N TYR A 89 -5.10 -14.40 -0.26
CA TYR A 89 -5.84 -14.62 0.99
C TYR A 89 -5.79 -13.39 1.91
N GLY A 90 -4.68 -12.67 1.94
CA GLY A 90 -4.57 -11.43 2.70
C GLY A 90 -5.60 -10.39 2.25
N TYR A 91 -5.83 -10.27 0.94
CA TYR A 91 -6.80 -9.29 0.46
C TYR A 91 -8.26 -9.63 0.78
N ILE A 92 -8.60 -10.91 0.92
CA ILE A 92 -9.93 -11.31 1.41
C ILE A 92 -10.16 -10.76 2.82
N GLY A 93 -9.16 -10.89 3.69
CA GLY A 93 -9.21 -10.30 5.03
C GLY A 93 -9.29 -8.77 5.00
N CYS A 94 -8.54 -8.11 4.10
CA CYS A 94 -8.65 -6.65 3.89
C CYS A 94 -10.07 -6.24 3.51
N ALA A 95 -10.70 -6.94 2.58
CA ALA A 95 -12.05 -6.63 2.11
C ALA A 95 -13.10 -6.76 3.23
N ILE A 96 -13.03 -7.84 4.00
CA ILE A 96 -13.95 -8.07 5.14
C ILE A 96 -13.76 -7.01 6.22
N THR A 97 -12.54 -6.72 6.60
CA THR A 97 -12.25 -5.75 7.67
C THR A 97 -12.48 -4.31 7.23
N LEU A 98 -12.25 -3.98 5.94
CA LEU A 98 -12.61 -2.68 5.37
C LEU A 98 -14.11 -2.42 5.50
N VAL A 99 -14.94 -3.38 5.07
CA VAL A 99 -16.40 -3.28 5.24
C VAL A 99 -16.77 -3.20 6.72
N GLY A 100 -16.09 -3.97 7.59
CA GLY A 100 -16.30 -3.94 9.04
C GLY A 100 -16.08 -2.57 9.67
N ILE A 101 -15.07 -1.81 9.22
CA ILE A 101 -14.78 -0.45 9.72
C ILE A 101 -15.96 0.49 9.40
N PHE A 102 -16.52 0.42 8.20
CA PHE A 102 -17.60 1.29 7.76
C PHE A 102 -19.02 0.71 8.01
N ALA A 103 -19.10 -0.43 8.70
CA ALA A 103 -20.37 -1.09 9.06
C ALA A 103 -20.58 -1.12 10.59
N ILE A 104 -20.15 -0.09 11.31
CA ILE A 104 -20.36 0.00 12.77
C ILE A 104 -21.87 0.06 13.07
N PRO A 105 -22.41 -0.87 13.88
CA PRO A 105 -23.81 -0.83 14.25
C PRO A 105 -24.13 0.39 15.12
N MET A 106 -25.02 1.26 14.65
CA MET A 106 -25.32 2.55 15.30
C MET A 106 -25.95 2.40 16.68
N GLY A 107 -26.65 1.28 16.95
CA GLY A 107 -27.29 0.98 18.25
C GLY A 107 -26.35 0.50 19.35
N MET A 108 -25.05 0.34 19.08
CA MET A 108 -24.06 -0.04 20.09
C MET A 108 -23.78 1.11 21.06
N SER A 109 -23.33 0.77 22.29
CA SER A 109 -22.77 1.75 23.22
C SER A 109 -21.51 2.38 22.62
N GLU A 110 -21.17 3.60 23.04
CA GLU A 110 -20.01 4.33 22.54
C GLU A 110 -18.70 3.54 22.71
N ILE A 111 -18.51 2.92 23.87
CA ILE A 111 -17.33 2.07 24.14
C ILE A 111 -17.28 0.87 23.18
N ALA A 112 -18.41 0.25 22.89
CA ALA A 112 -18.45 -0.88 21.95
C ALA A 112 -18.13 -0.45 20.51
N LYS A 113 -18.52 0.77 20.09
CA LYS A 113 -18.15 1.35 18.79
C LYS A 113 -16.64 1.59 18.68
N TYR A 114 -15.99 2.11 19.73
CA TYR A 114 -14.53 2.25 19.76
C TYR A 114 -13.82 0.91 19.69
N ALA A 115 -14.28 -0.08 20.46
CA ALA A 115 -13.70 -1.42 20.43
C ALA A 115 -13.86 -2.09 19.06
N TRP A 116 -15.05 -1.99 18.45
CA TRP A 116 -15.33 -2.51 17.11
C TRP A 116 -14.40 -1.89 16.07
N PHE A 117 -14.30 -0.56 16.07
CA PHE A 117 -13.42 0.16 15.17
C PHE A 117 -11.96 -0.29 15.36
N PHE A 118 -11.47 -0.30 16.61
CA PHE A 118 -10.09 -0.64 16.92
C PHE A 118 -9.72 -2.05 16.47
N ILE A 119 -10.60 -3.03 16.70
CA ILE A 119 -10.38 -4.42 16.28
C ILE A 119 -10.34 -4.51 14.75
N CYS A 120 -11.35 -3.98 14.06
CA CYS A 120 -11.41 -4.05 12.60
C CYS A 120 -10.24 -3.29 11.96
N TYR A 121 -9.88 -2.11 12.46
CA TYR A 121 -8.81 -1.28 11.96
C TYR A 121 -7.43 -1.92 12.17
N SER A 122 -7.19 -2.48 13.36
CA SER A 122 -5.94 -3.18 13.67
C SER A 122 -5.78 -4.46 12.87
N LEU A 123 -6.83 -5.27 12.73
CA LEU A 123 -6.81 -6.46 11.89
C LEU A 123 -6.55 -6.11 10.42
N LEU A 124 -7.17 -5.04 9.93
CA LEU A 124 -6.96 -4.60 8.56
C LEU A 124 -5.51 -4.19 8.35
N ASN A 125 -4.99 -3.24 9.13
CA ASN A 125 -3.66 -2.68 8.90
C ASN A 125 -2.55 -3.65 9.31
N ALA A 126 -2.54 -4.10 10.57
CA ALA A 126 -1.44 -4.87 11.13
C ALA A 126 -1.40 -6.35 10.66
N VAL A 127 -2.50 -6.90 10.13
CA VAL A 127 -2.52 -8.30 9.71
C VAL A 127 -2.70 -8.41 8.19
N PHE A 128 -3.87 -8.08 7.70
CA PHE A 128 -4.24 -8.42 6.33
C PHE A 128 -3.58 -7.53 5.29
N TYR A 129 -3.57 -6.20 5.51
CA TYR A 129 -2.93 -5.27 4.60
C TYR A 129 -1.41 -5.42 4.61
N THR A 130 -0.79 -5.57 5.78
CA THR A 130 0.64 -5.84 5.93
C THR A 130 1.04 -7.12 5.19
N ALA A 131 0.33 -8.23 5.43
CA ALA A 131 0.61 -9.49 4.74
C ALA A 131 0.51 -9.38 3.21
N ASN A 132 -0.56 -8.72 2.72
CA ASN A 132 -0.75 -8.49 1.29
C ASN A 132 0.34 -7.58 0.70
N ASN A 133 0.65 -6.45 1.34
CA ASN A 133 1.57 -5.44 0.81
C ASN A 133 3.02 -5.91 0.81
N ILE A 134 3.47 -6.62 1.86
CA ILE A 134 4.82 -7.21 1.90
C ILE A 134 4.96 -8.27 0.81
N ALA A 135 3.98 -9.16 0.66
CA ALA A 135 3.96 -10.17 -0.39
C ALA A 135 3.98 -9.54 -1.79
N TYR A 136 3.18 -8.50 -2.01
CA TYR A 136 3.14 -7.77 -3.26
C TYR A 136 4.48 -7.11 -3.60
N SER A 137 5.15 -6.54 -2.61
CA SER A 137 6.48 -5.94 -2.79
C SER A 137 7.54 -7.00 -3.07
N ALA A 138 7.52 -8.13 -2.34
CA ALA A 138 8.42 -9.25 -2.55
C ALA A 138 8.25 -9.88 -3.95
N LEU A 139 7.02 -9.92 -4.46
CA LEU A 139 6.72 -10.49 -5.77
C LEU A 139 7.50 -9.81 -6.90
N THR A 140 7.83 -8.52 -6.80
CA THR A 140 8.66 -7.80 -7.79
C THR A 140 10.00 -8.49 -8.02
N SER A 141 10.64 -8.95 -6.96
CA SER A 141 11.93 -9.64 -7.05
C SER A 141 11.80 -11.10 -7.46
N LEU A 142 10.65 -11.73 -7.19
CA LEU A 142 10.40 -13.15 -7.46
C LEU A 142 9.97 -13.43 -8.91
N VAL A 143 9.54 -12.42 -9.67
CA VAL A 143 9.04 -12.62 -11.05
C VAL A 143 10.05 -12.25 -12.13
N THR A 144 11.11 -11.50 -11.81
CA THR A 144 12.15 -11.11 -12.76
C THR A 144 13.48 -10.82 -12.09
N LYS A 145 14.57 -11.23 -12.73
CA LYS A 145 15.95 -10.83 -12.38
C LYS A 145 16.37 -9.54 -13.09
N ASN A 146 15.66 -9.14 -14.15
CA ASN A 146 16.00 -7.98 -14.96
C ASN A 146 15.71 -6.68 -14.23
N SER A 147 16.74 -5.89 -13.99
CA SER A 147 16.68 -4.62 -13.26
C SER A 147 15.79 -3.59 -13.96
N ALA A 148 15.84 -3.51 -15.30
CA ALA A 148 15.01 -2.58 -16.07
C ALA A 148 13.51 -2.95 -15.98
N GLU A 149 13.17 -4.25 -16.00
CA GLU A 149 11.79 -4.71 -15.81
C GLU A 149 11.25 -4.36 -14.43
N ARG A 150 12.08 -4.46 -13.37
CA ARG A 150 11.68 -4.04 -12.01
C ARG A 150 11.35 -2.54 -11.95
N VAL A 151 12.13 -1.70 -12.63
CA VAL A 151 11.85 -0.25 -12.73
C VAL A 151 10.54 0.00 -13.47
N GLU A 152 10.31 -0.68 -14.60
CA GLU A 152 9.05 -0.56 -15.35
C GLU A 152 7.86 -1.01 -14.48
N MET A 153 7.96 -2.14 -13.77
CA MET A 153 6.92 -2.60 -12.84
C MET A 153 6.63 -1.58 -11.75
N GLY A 154 7.67 -1.01 -11.14
CA GLY A 154 7.55 0.07 -10.15
C GLY A 154 6.84 1.30 -10.71
N SER A 155 7.15 1.71 -11.94
CA SER A 155 6.50 2.84 -12.61
C SER A 155 5.00 2.60 -12.81
N TYR A 156 4.61 1.40 -13.28
CA TYR A 156 3.19 1.04 -13.41
C TYR A 156 2.49 1.02 -12.05
N ARG A 157 3.13 0.48 -11.02
CA ARG A 157 2.61 0.50 -9.65
C ARG A 157 2.25 1.91 -9.21
N PHE A 158 3.20 2.84 -9.29
CA PHE A 158 2.99 4.23 -8.87
C PHE A 158 1.92 4.94 -9.71
N MET A 159 1.90 4.73 -11.03
CA MET A 159 0.84 5.31 -11.88
C MET A 159 -0.56 4.85 -11.43
N PHE A 160 -0.74 3.56 -11.19
CA PHE A 160 -2.02 3.04 -10.70
C PHE A 160 -2.34 3.52 -9.27
N ALA A 161 -1.34 3.60 -8.38
CA ALA A 161 -1.51 4.11 -7.04
C ALA A 161 -2.04 5.55 -7.03
N PHE A 162 -1.40 6.45 -7.77
CA PHE A 162 -1.84 7.85 -7.84
C PHE A 162 -3.17 8.03 -8.55
N ALA A 163 -3.40 7.32 -9.66
CA ALA A 163 -4.68 7.35 -10.36
C ALA A 163 -5.83 6.88 -9.46
N THR A 164 -5.61 5.80 -8.70
CA THR A 164 -6.60 5.28 -7.76
C THR A 164 -6.84 6.25 -6.60
N SER A 165 -5.76 6.80 -6.03
CA SER A 165 -5.86 7.79 -4.95
C SER A 165 -6.69 9.00 -5.41
N LEU A 166 -6.41 9.50 -6.63
CA LEU A 166 -7.18 10.58 -7.22
C LEU A 166 -8.67 10.22 -7.39
N ALA A 167 -8.96 9.03 -7.91
CA ALA A 167 -10.34 8.57 -8.08
C ALA A 167 -11.08 8.45 -6.75
N ILE A 168 -10.46 7.81 -5.75
CA ILE A 168 -11.04 7.64 -4.41
C ILE A 168 -11.31 9.00 -3.75
N GLN A 169 -10.36 9.93 -3.79
CA GLN A 169 -10.51 11.25 -3.18
C GLN A 169 -11.55 12.12 -3.91
N SER A 170 -11.73 11.93 -5.23
CA SER A 170 -12.71 12.69 -6.02
C SER A 170 -14.13 12.15 -5.88
N PHE A 171 -14.30 10.84 -5.91
CA PHE A 171 -15.61 10.24 -6.06
C PHE A 171 -16.26 9.76 -4.76
N THR A 172 -15.49 9.51 -3.69
CA THR A 172 -16.04 8.94 -2.45
C THR A 172 -17.10 9.82 -1.83
N LEU A 173 -16.80 11.11 -1.60
CA LEU A 173 -17.78 12.02 -0.96
C LEU A 173 -18.98 12.30 -1.85
N LEU A 174 -18.76 12.39 -3.16
CA LEU A 174 -19.86 12.52 -4.13
C LEU A 174 -20.80 11.30 -4.08
N ALA A 175 -20.23 10.10 -4.01
CA ALA A 175 -21.01 8.87 -3.91
C ALA A 175 -21.77 8.77 -2.57
N VAL A 176 -21.11 9.11 -1.46
CA VAL A 176 -21.73 9.12 -0.13
C VAL A 176 -22.86 10.15 -0.07
N SER A 177 -22.65 11.37 -0.60
CA SER A 177 -23.70 12.41 -0.67
C SER A 177 -24.86 12.01 -1.57
N ALA A 178 -24.60 11.39 -2.71
CA ALA A 178 -25.65 10.90 -3.60
C ALA A 178 -26.51 9.79 -2.96
N LEU A 179 -25.95 9.06 -1.99
CA LEU A 179 -26.65 8.02 -1.23
C LEU A 179 -27.28 8.55 0.09
N GLY A 180 -27.25 9.86 0.34
CA GLY A 180 -27.93 10.51 1.45
C GLY A 180 -27.11 10.76 2.71
N ASP A 181 -25.79 10.73 2.64
CA ASP A 181 -24.81 11.04 3.73
C ASP A 181 -25.02 10.22 5.03
N THR A 182 -25.55 9.00 4.92
CA THR A 182 -25.84 8.12 6.05
C THR A 182 -24.71 7.12 6.32
N ALA A 183 -24.71 6.48 7.50
CA ALA A 183 -23.82 5.37 7.79
C ALA A 183 -24.00 4.19 6.79
N GLU A 184 -25.19 4.00 6.26
CA GLU A 184 -25.47 3.00 5.22
C GLU A 184 -24.85 3.37 3.88
N ALA A 185 -24.80 4.66 3.55
CA ALA A 185 -24.10 5.16 2.37
C ALA A 185 -22.61 4.83 2.43
N TRP A 186 -21.95 5.11 3.55
CA TRP A 186 -20.55 4.76 3.78
C TRP A 186 -20.29 3.26 3.68
N ARG A 187 -21.15 2.45 4.29
CA ARG A 187 -21.07 0.99 4.20
C ARG A 187 -21.19 0.51 2.75
N THR A 188 -22.13 1.06 1.98
CA THR A 188 -22.35 0.70 0.58
C THR A 188 -21.12 1.03 -0.26
N VAL A 189 -20.53 2.21 -0.10
CA VAL A 189 -19.29 2.61 -0.78
C VAL A 189 -18.14 1.68 -0.40
N ALA A 190 -18.00 1.33 0.88
CA ALA A 190 -16.96 0.40 1.36
C ALA A 190 -17.11 -1.00 0.74
N ILE A 191 -18.34 -1.51 0.60
CA ILE A 191 -18.63 -2.79 -0.06
C ILE A 191 -18.21 -2.75 -1.55
N VAL A 192 -18.60 -1.68 -2.27
CA VAL A 192 -18.23 -1.51 -3.68
C VAL A 192 -16.70 -1.49 -3.84
N TYR A 193 -16.00 -0.74 -3.00
CA TYR A 193 -14.54 -0.66 -3.01
C TYR A 193 -13.88 -2.00 -2.65
N ALA A 194 -14.42 -2.72 -1.67
CA ALA A 194 -13.93 -4.05 -1.31
C ALA A 194 -14.05 -5.04 -2.48
N ILE A 195 -15.17 -5.01 -3.21
CA ILE A 195 -15.39 -5.88 -4.38
C ILE A 195 -14.42 -5.51 -5.52
N ILE A 196 -14.30 -4.21 -5.85
CA ILE A 196 -13.36 -3.74 -6.87
C ILE A 196 -11.94 -4.19 -6.53
N GLY A 197 -11.53 -3.98 -5.29
CA GLY A 197 -10.21 -4.36 -4.82
C GLY A 197 -9.97 -5.86 -4.88
N LEU A 198 -10.93 -6.70 -4.49
CA LEU A 198 -10.83 -8.16 -4.61
C LEU A 198 -10.63 -8.61 -6.06
N ILE A 199 -11.41 -8.06 -6.98
CA ILE A 199 -11.29 -8.38 -8.41
C ILE A 199 -9.91 -8.01 -8.93
N VAL A 200 -9.48 -6.76 -8.69
CA VAL A 200 -8.21 -6.26 -9.22
C VAL A 200 -7.00 -6.92 -8.56
N ASN A 201 -7.04 -7.16 -7.24
CA ASN A 201 -5.98 -7.91 -6.56
C ASN A 201 -5.84 -9.33 -7.14
N THR A 202 -6.96 -10.00 -7.37
CA THR A 202 -6.97 -11.34 -7.98
C THR A 202 -6.38 -11.31 -9.39
N LEU A 203 -6.76 -10.35 -10.23
CA LEU A 203 -6.18 -10.16 -11.55
C LEU A 203 -4.66 -9.91 -11.48
N SER A 204 -4.20 -9.08 -10.54
CA SER A 204 -2.78 -8.81 -10.34
C SER A 204 -2.01 -10.08 -9.96
N VAL A 205 -2.52 -10.88 -9.02
CA VAL A 205 -1.91 -12.13 -8.58
C VAL A 205 -1.72 -13.13 -9.73
N PHE A 206 -2.70 -13.22 -10.62
CA PHE A 206 -2.65 -14.16 -11.75
C PHE A 206 -2.00 -13.59 -13.01
N SER A 207 -1.71 -12.29 -13.07
CA SER A 207 -1.03 -11.65 -14.21
C SER A 207 0.44 -12.04 -14.34
N VAL A 208 1.07 -12.45 -13.24
CA VAL A 208 2.49 -12.82 -13.19
C VAL A 208 2.66 -14.19 -12.52
N LYS A 209 3.80 -14.83 -12.81
CA LYS A 209 4.18 -16.12 -12.20
C LYS A 209 5.58 -15.96 -11.59
N GLU A 210 5.74 -16.44 -10.37
CA GLU A 210 7.04 -16.50 -9.72
C GLU A 210 7.99 -17.43 -10.48
N LEU A 211 9.26 -17.03 -10.56
CA LEU A 211 10.30 -17.86 -11.17
C LEU A 211 10.59 -19.07 -10.26
N PRO A 212 10.99 -20.21 -10.85
CA PRO A 212 11.44 -21.36 -10.07
C PRO A 212 12.63 -20.99 -9.15
N GLU A 213 12.69 -21.59 -7.98
CA GLU A 213 13.80 -21.36 -7.03
C GLU A 213 15.17 -21.65 -7.63
N GLU A 214 15.22 -22.63 -8.54
CA GLU A 214 16.45 -23.02 -9.26
C GLU A 214 17.05 -21.86 -10.08
N GLU A 215 16.24 -20.93 -10.57
CA GLU A 215 16.73 -19.76 -11.31
C GLU A 215 17.40 -18.73 -10.38
N PHE A 216 17.17 -18.78 -9.08
CA PHE A 216 17.77 -17.86 -8.11
C PHE A 216 19.06 -18.39 -7.49
N VAL A 217 19.31 -19.69 -7.59
CA VAL A 217 20.52 -20.34 -7.07
C VAL A 217 21.61 -20.24 -8.12
N ASP A 218 22.40 -19.18 -8.13
CA ASP A 218 23.67 -19.18 -8.83
C ASP A 218 24.60 -20.17 -8.14
N THR A 219 25.22 -21.06 -8.93
CA THR A 219 26.08 -22.14 -8.46
C THR A 219 27.31 -21.68 -7.68
N THR A 220 27.58 -20.38 -7.67
CA THR A 220 28.67 -19.74 -6.93
C THR A 220 28.29 -19.42 -5.47
N ASP A 221 27.01 -19.22 -5.18
CA ASP A 221 26.55 -18.73 -3.87
C ASP A 221 26.33 -19.85 -2.84
N LYS A 222 26.28 -21.13 -3.27
CA LYS A 222 26.13 -22.27 -2.33
C LYS A 222 27.24 -22.37 -1.29
N ALA A 223 28.43 -21.87 -1.59
CA ALA A 223 29.57 -21.89 -0.67
C ALA A 223 29.60 -20.68 0.29
N GLU A 224 28.87 -19.58 -0.04
CA GLU A 224 28.78 -18.38 0.82
C GLU A 224 27.57 -18.43 1.76
N ILE A 225 26.46 -19.08 1.36
CA ILE A 225 25.25 -19.24 2.18
C ILE A 225 25.49 -20.09 3.45
N GLU A 226 26.48 -21.01 3.43
CA GLU A 226 26.89 -21.77 4.64
C GLU A 226 27.66 -20.93 5.67
N LYS A 227 28.04 -19.71 5.34
CA LYS A 227 28.73 -18.76 6.24
C LYS A 227 27.88 -17.58 6.70
N ASP A 228 26.57 -17.65 6.53
CA ASP A 228 25.67 -16.64 7.11
C ASP A 228 25.79 -16.69 8.65
N GLU A 229 26.69 -15.88 9.17
CA GLU A 229 26.73 -15.55 10.60
C GLU A 229 25.33 -14.99 10.94
N LYS A 230 24.61 -15.74 11.76
CA LYS A 230 23.31 -15.33 12.28
C LYS A 230 23.50 -14.13 13.20
N TYR A 231 23.55 -12.93 12.60
CA TYR A 231 23.55 -11.69 13.38
C TYR A 231 22.34 -11.64 14.29
N GLY A 232 22.55 -11.35 15.56
CA GLY A 232 21.46 -11.11 16.50
C GLY A 232 20.67 -9.85 16.04
N LEU A 233 19.37 -9.80 16.31
CA LEU A 233 18.51 -8.64 15.95
C LEU A 233 19.10 -7.29 16.41
N VAL A 234 19.75 -7.25 17.56
CA VAL A 234 20.39 -6.04 18.11
C VAL A 234 21.61 -5.65 17.28
N GLU A 235 22.41 -6.61 16.83
CA GLU A 235 23.60 -6.38 16.03
C GLU A 235 23.24 -5.93 14.61
N ALA A 236 22.22 -6.55 14.01
CA ALA A 236 21.65 -6.12 12.73
C ALA A 236 21.10 -4.68 12.82
N ALA A 237 20.36 -4.34 13.87
CA ALA A 237 19.87 -2.99 14.11
C ALA A 237 21.02 -1.97 14.25
N LYS A 238 22.09 -2.32 14.97
CA LYS A 238 23.27 -1.46 15.14
C LYS A 238 23.99 -1.20 13.81
N LEU A 239 24.12 -2.21 12.96
CA LEU A 239 24.68 -2.08 11.62
C LEU A 239 23.84 -1.16 10.73
N LEU A 240 22.51 -1.30 10.76
CA LEU A 240 21.58 -0.43 10.02
C LEU A 240 21.69 1.04 10.46
N VAL A 241 21.67 1.30 11.77
CA VAL A 241 21.77 2.67 12.32
C VAL A 241 23.16 3.28 12.08
N SER A 242 24.20 2.46 11.93
CA SER A 242 25.56 2.93 11.58
C SER A 242 25.69 3.31 10.10
N ASN A 243 24.76 2.91 9.25
CA ASN A 243 24.79 3.22 7.82
C ASN A 243 24.14 4.57 7.54
N LYS A 244 24.95 5.58 7.18
CA LYS A 244 24.49 6.95 6.87
C LYS A 244 23.45 7.00 5.75
N TYR A 245 23.56 6.14 4.74
CA TYR A 245 22.61 6.10 3.62
C TYR A 245 21.26 5.56 4.07
N TYR A 246 21.26 4.57 4.95
CA TYR A 246 20.04 4.07 5.56
C TYR A 246 19.34 5.15 6.40
N LEU A 247 20.09 5.91 7.21
CA LEU A 247 19.55 7.02 7.98
C LEU A 247 18.95 8.12 7.09
N MET A 248 19.59 8.45 5.96
CA MET A 248 19.04 9.41 5.00
C MET A 248 17.69 8.94 4.43
N ILE A 249 17.58 7.65 4.09
CA ILE A 249 16.31 7.06 3.62
C ILE A 249 15.26 7.13 4.73
N CYS A 250 15.60 6.82 5.97
CA CYS A 250 14.68 6.92 7.11
C CYS A 250 14.15 8.35 7.29
N VAL A 251 15.03 9.36 7.24
CA VAL A 251 14.62 10.78 7.34
C VAL A 251 13.69 11.16 6.19
N THR A 252 14.02 10.77 4.96
CA THR A 252 13.17 11.02 3.79
C THR A 252 11.80 10.40 3.96
N TYR A 253 11.74 9.16 4.48
CA TYR A 253 10.48 8.47 4.73
C TYR A 253 9.64 9.16 5.82
N ILE A 254 10.27 9.63 6.90
CA ILE A 254 9.59 10.41 7.95
C ILE A 254 8.98 11.69 7.38
N LEU A 255 9.74 12.44 6.58
CA LEU A 255 9.24 13.67 5.94
C LEU A 255 8.07 13.38 4.99
N GLN A 256 8.12 12.27 4.26
CA GLN A 256 7.02 11.82 3.40
C GLN A 256 5.76 11.48 4.21
N GLN A 257 5.89 10.87 5.37
CA GLN A 257 4.75 10.57 6.25
C GLN A 257 4.12 11.84 6.83
N ILE A 258 4.94 12.83 7.20
CA ILE A 258 4.45 14.15 7.64
C ILE A 258 3.66 14.82 6.51
N TYR A 259 4.18 14.81 5.27
CA TYR A 259 3.46 15.33 4.09
C TYR A 259 2.12 14.61 3.88
N GLY A 260 2.09 13.28 3.97
CA GLY A 260 0.86 12.49 3.87
C GLY A 260 -0.17 12.85 4.94
N ALA A 261 0.27 13.05 6.17
CA ALA A 261 -0.59 13.50 7.27
C ALA A 261 -1.20 14.89 7.01
N MET A 262 -0.42 15.83 6.47
CA MET A 262 -0.93 17.16 6.09
C MET A 262 -2.00 17.07 5.01
N ILE A 263 -1.83 16.22 4.00
CA ILE A 263 -2.85 16.00 2.94
C ILE A 263 -4.14 15.42 3.53
N SER A 264 -4.04 14.47 4.46
CA SER A 264 -5.23 13.85 5.06
C SER A 264 -6.09 14.84 5.85
N MET A 265 -5.50 15.94 6.36
CA MET A 265 -6.24 17.04 6.99
C MET A 265 -7.02 17.89 5.98
N GLY A 266 -6.72 17.79 4.68
CA GLY A 266 -7.41 18.53 3.62
C GLY A 266 -8.92 18.27 3.57
N THR A 267 -9.36 17.07 3.93
CA THR A 267 -10.78 16.71 4.02
C THR A 267 -11.51 17.55 5.08
N TYR A 268 -10.90 17.74 6.24
CA TYR A 268 -11.45 18.60 7.30
C TYR A 268 -11.45 20.07 6.90
N TYR A 269 -10.36 20.52 6.26
CA TYR A 269 -10.25 21.90 5.80
C TYR A 269 -11.36 22.24 4.81
N THR A 270 -11.61 21.37 3.84
CA THR A 270 -12.69 21.60 2.86
C THR A 270 -14.07 21.50 3.48
N ALA A 271 -14.30 20.56 4.41
CA ALA A 271 -15.60 20.36 5.06
C ALA A 271 -15.94 21.49 6.03
N HIS A 272 -15.00 21.91 6.91
CA HIS A 272 -15.29 22.80 8.04
C HIS A 272 -14.84 24.25 7.84
N ILE A 273 -13.85 24.51 6.97
CA ILE A 273 -13.37 25.86 6.70
C ILE A 273 -13.97 26.42 5.40
N LEU A 274 -13.96 25.62 4.32
CA LEU A 274 -14.53 26.04 3.02
C LEU A 274 -16.04 25.75 2.89
N GLY A 275 -16.60 24.95 3.79
CA GLY A 275 -18.03 24.64 3.82
C GLY A 275 -18.52 23.67 2.74
N ASP A 276 -17.61 23.14 1.91
CA ASP A 276 -17.92 22.15 0.88
C ASP A 276 -16.89 21.03 0.87
N LYS A 277 -17.24 19.88 1.43
CA LYS A 277 -16.40 18.68 1.48
C LYS A 277 -15.99 18.15 0.09
N ASN A 278 -16.81 18.40 -0.95
CA ASN A 278 -16.54 17.91 -2.30
C ASN A 278 -15.34 18.61 -2.97
N LEU A 279 -14.96 19.80 -2.48
CA LEU A 279 -13.77 20.51 -2.96
C LEU A 279 -12.47 19.72 -2.71
N PHE A 280 -12.47 18.75 -1.80
CA PHE A 280 -11.31 17.90 -1.57
C PHE A 280 -10.86 17.15 -2.85
N GLY A 281 -11.82 16.73 -3.67
CA GLY A 281 -11.52 16.19 -5.00
C GLY A 281 -10.69 17.13 -5.86
N VAL A 282 -11.06 18.42 -5.93
CA VAL A 282 -10.33 19.43 -6.72
C VAL A 282 -8.89 19.61 -6.22
N PHE A 283 -8.69 19.65 -4.90
CA PHE A 283 -7.35 19.68 -4.30
C PHE A 283 -6.52 18.46 -4.71
N SER A 284 -7.14 17.28 -4.70
CA SER A 284 -6.47 16.04 -5.10
C SER A 284 -6.01 16.06 -6.54
N TRP A 285 -6.78 16.68 -7.43
CA TRP A 285 -6.37 16.84 -8.83
C TRP A 285 -5.11 17.70 -8.96
N ALA A 286 -5.06 18.81 -8.26
CA ALA A 286 -3.89 19.71 -8.29
C ALA A 286 -2.61 19.02 -7.80
N ILE A 287 -2.71 18.04 -6.90
CA ILE A 287 -1.58 17.30 -6.34
C ILE A 287 -1.20 16.10 -7.22
N ASN A 288 -2.19 15.27 -7.60
CA ASN A 288 -1.91 13.97 -8.20
C ASN A 288 -1.65 14.02 -9.71
N ILE A 289 -2.26 14.95 -10.46
CA ILE A 289 -2.05 15.05 -11.92
C ILE A 289 -0.59 15.35 -12.29
N PRO A 290 0.08 16.35 -11.68
CA PRO A 290 1.50 16.60 -11.97
C PRO A 290 2.39 15.40 -11.64
N LEU A 291 2.07 14.65 -10.55
CA LEU A 291 2.80 13.44 -10.16
C LEU A 291 2.65 12.32 -11.20
N ILE A 292 1.44 12.07 -11.68
CA ILE A 292 1.19 11.06 -12.72
C ILE A 292 1.95 11.41 -14.01
N ILE A 293 1.90 12.68 -14.41
CA ILE A 293 2.62 13.16 -15.59
C ILE A 293 4.13 12.94 -15.43
N ALA A 294 4.70 13.31 -14.28
CA ALA A 294 6.12 13.11 -13.99
C ALA A 294 6.51 11.61 -14.06
N LEU A 295 5.67 10.72 -13.55
CA LEU A 295 5.93 9.28 -13.55
C LEU A 295 5.95 8.67 -14.96
N VAL A 296 5.13 9.16 -15.88
CA VAL A 296 5.16 8.72 -17.29
C VAL A 296 6.52 9.00 -17.94
N PHE A 297 7.15 10.11 -17.58
CA PHE A 297 8.46 10.51 -18.13
C PHE A 297 9.64 9.91 -17.36
N THR A 298 9.44 9.42 -16.15
CA THR A 298 10.51 8.90 -15.28
C THR A 298 11.37 7.80 -15.94
N PRO A 299 10.82 6.75 -16.57
CA PRO A 299 11.65 5.73 -17.22
C PRO A 299 12.54 6.29 -18.33
N THR A 300 12.02 7.20 -19.12
CA THR A 300 12.75 7.86 -20.20
C THR A 300 13.87 8.76 -19.66
N LEU A 301 13.61 9.47 -18.57
CA LEU A 301 14.60 10.33 -17.92
C LEU A 301 15.73 9.51 -17.31
N VAL A 302 15.39 8.42 -16.60
CA VAL A 302 16.38 7.49 -16.02
C VAL A 302 17.28 6.89 -17.10
N ALA A 303 16.70 6.47 -18.22
CA ALA A 303 17.46 5.93 -19.35
C ALA A 303 18.42 6.98 -19.97
N LYS A 304 17.97 8.22 -20.17
CA LYS A 304 18.79 9.32 -20.72
C LYS A 304 19.91 9.77 -19.76
N MET A 305 19.66 9.72 -18.46
CA MET A 305 20.61 10.17 -17.44
C MET A 305 21.58 9.07 -16.98
N HIS A 306 21.51 7.88 -17.58
CA HIS A 306 22.33 6.71 -17.23
C HIS A 306 22.29 6.34 -15.74
N GLY A 307 21.14 6.45 -15.10
CA GLY A 307 20.88 5.99 -13.73
C GLY A 307 20.06 6.96 -12.89
N MET A 308 19.61 6.46 -11.75
CA MET A 308 18.75 7.19 -10.82
C MET A 308 19.47 8.30 -10.03
N TYR A 309 20.81 8.21 -9.89
CA TYR A 309 21.58 9.13 -9.05
C TYR A 309 21.43 10.59 -9.48
N LYS A 310 21.57 10.87 -10.79
CA LYS A 310 21.45 12.22 -11.33
C LYS A 310 20.02 12.77 -11.36
N LEU A 311 19.01 11.89 -11.21
CA LEU A 311 17.61 12.27 -11.14
C LEU A 311 17.21 12.66 -9.71
N ASN A 312 17.88 12.10 -8.71
CA ASN A 312 17.57 12.31 -7.29
C ASN A 312 18.40 13.43 -6.64
N VAL A 313 19.39 13.98 -7.35
CA VAL A 313 20.22 15.12 -6.94
C VAL A 313 19.86 16.35 -7.75
#